data_49a55456dd2f9cd07568cf7a9d6fdcea
#
_entry.id   49a55456dd2f9cd07568cf7a9d6fdcea
#
_cell.length_a   1.000
_cell.length_b   1.000
_cell.length_c   1.000
_cell.angle_alpha   90.00
_cell.angle_beta   90.00
_cell.angle_gamma   90.00
#
_symmetry.space_group_name_H-M   'P 1'
#
loop_
_entity.id
_entity.type
_entity.pdbx_description
1 polymer ?
#
loop_
_entity_poly.entity_id
_entity_poly.type
_entity_poly.pdbx_seq_one_letter_code
_entity_poly.pdbx_strand_id
1 'polypeptide(L)'
;ITTRLVGSEMCIRDSDMLTLVISELYKKHLYLLDSDKVDSFDKEIVKQLIQGTASAKDTKGSLMLLTRLMYQQYGKPVILLIDEYDVPVAKANSNGYYEEMLDVMKGLMQALKDNQALCFAVITGCLKIAKESIFTGTNNFISDTITDSRLNEYFGFVQSEVDQILKDADVLDKAESIREWYDGYHFGDFDVYCPWDVMNYLLELQRNPKAKPVSYWKNTSDNAVIRSFIDYAGSNITGKLETLLAGGTIVQRVDENLTYDYLHSSENNLWSMLYLTGYLTKPREEDYNGKLADGT
;
A
#
# COMPACT_ATOMS: atom_id res chain seq x y z
N ILE A 1 -12.50 8.28 9.40
CA ILE A 1 -11.13 8.83 9.44
C ILE A 1 -10.36 8.21 8.29
N THR A 2 -9.79 9.03 7.43
CA THR A 2 -8.87 8.59 6.38
C THR A 2 -7.52 9.18 6.67
N THR A 3 -6.49 8.35 6.74
CA THR A 3 -5.10 8.77 6.90
C THR A 3 -4.22 8.04 5.90
N ARG A 4 -3.31 8.76 5.29
CA ARG A 4 -2.27 8.25 4.41
C ARG A 4 -0.93 8.47 5.12
N LEU A 5 -0.17 7.40 5.32
CA LEU A 5 1.10 7.43 6.02
C LEU A 5 2.28 7.72 5.07
N VAL A 6 2.06 8.52 4.03
CA VAL A 6 3.10 8.89 3.05
C VAL A 6 3.81 10.15 3.47
N GLY A 7 5.13 10.11 3.52
CA GLY A 7 5.97 11.29 3.66
C GLY A 7 6.73 11.60 2.38
N SER A 8 6.69 12.87 1.96
CA SER A 8 7.57 13.40 0.92
C SER A 8 9.03 13.47 1.41
N GLU A 9 9.96 13.41 0.46
CA GLU A 9 11.40 13.46 0.69
C GLU A 9 11.85 14.65 1.55
N MET A 10 12.22 14.40 2.79
CA MET A 10 13.07 15.32 3.57
C MET A 10 13.75 14.55 4.69
N CYS A 11 15.03 14.83 4.93
CA CYS A 11 15.91 14.22 5.95
C CYS A 11 15.51 14.55 7.40
N ILE A 12 14.27 14.29 7.76
CA ILE A 12 13.73 14.35 9.11
C ILE A 12 13.68 12.89 9.59
N ARG A 13 14.02 12.62 10.85
CA ARG A 13 13.83 11.27 11.44
C ARG A 13 12.37 10.88 11.23
N ASP A 14 12.11 9.67 10.72
CA ASP A 14 10.74 9.27 10.35
C ASP A 14 9.77 9.20 11.55
N SER A 15 10.27 9.18 12.79
CA SER A 15 9.47 9.45 13.98
C SER A 15 8.82 10.84 13.97
N ASP A 16 9.55 11.83 13.44
CA ASP A 16 9.06 13.21 13.31
C ASP A 16 8.03 13.30 12.17
N MET A 17 8.20 12.48 11.10
CA MET A 17 7.25 12.38 10.01
C MET A 17 5.91 11.79 10.48
N LEU A 18 5.94 10.69 11.23
CA LEU A 18 4.72 10.10 11.79
C LEU A 18 4.03 11.06 12.76
N THR A 19 4.80 11.77 13.58
CA THR A 19 4.31 12.84 14.46
C THR A 19 3.64 13.95 13.64
N LEU A 20 4.22 14.34 12.51
CA LEU A 20 3.63 15.32 11.60
C LEU A 20 2.31 14.82 11.00
N VAL A 21 2.25 13.58 10.50
CA VAL A 21 1.02 12.98 9.95
C VAL A 21 -0.09 12.95 11.00
N ILE A 22 0.22 12.57 12.24
CA ILE A 22 -0.73 12.57 13.35
C ILE A 22 -1.17 14.02 13.66
N SER A 23 -0.24 14.96 13.69
CA SER A 23 -0.55 16.38 13.89
C SER A 23 -1.52 16.91 12.83
N GLU A 24 -1.24 16.65 11.55
CA GLU A 24 -2.11 17.06 10.45
C GLU A 24 -3.48 16.36 10.48
N LEU A 25 -3.53 15.09 10.89
CA LEU A 25 -4.79 14.39 11.10
C LEU A 25 -5.62 15.08 12.18
N TYR A 26 -5.03 15.40 13.33
CA TYR A 26 -5.74 16.07 14.42
C TYR A 26 -6.12 17.52 14.11
N LYS A 27 -5.33 18.24 13.31
CA LYS A 27 -5.67 19.58 12.81
C LYS A 27 -6.98 19.60 12.00
N LYS A 28 -7.31 18.53 11.30
CA LYS A 28 -8.62 18.40 10.61
C LYS A 28 -9.79 18.29 11.58
N HIS A 29 -9.52 18.05 12.85
CA HIS A 29 -10.51 17.83 13.91
C HIS A 29 -10.40 18.85 15.06
N LEU A 30 -9.95 20.09 14.77
CA LEU A 30 -9.82 21.17 15.77
C LEU A 30 -11.09 21.45 16.55
N TYR A 31 -12.26 21.22 15.93
CA TYR A 31 -13.57 21.38 16.58
C TYR A 31 -13.75 20.52 17.83
N LEU A 32 -12.96 19.46 18.02
CA LEU A 32 -12.98 18.64 19.23
C LEU A 32 -12.48 19.42 20.45
N LEU A 33 -11.64 20.44 20.27
CA LEU A 33 -11.16 21.30 21.36
C LEU A 33 -12.27 22.19 21.91
N ASP A 34 -13.25 22.56 21.08
CA ASP A 34 -14.39 23.41 21.45
C ASP A 34 -15.62 22.59 21.89
N SER A 35 -15.56 21.26 21.77
CA SER A 35 -16.68 20.38 22.10
C SER A 35 -16.88 20.25 23.63
N ASP A 36 -18.13 20.39 24.07
CA ASP A 36 -18.52 20.13 25.46
C ASP A 36 -18.56 18.63 25.81
N LYS A 37 -18.49 17.76 24.81
CA LYS A 37 -18.49 16.31 24.97
C LYS A 37 -17.09 15.73 25.22
N VAL A 38 -16.05 16.53 25.05
CA VAL A 38 -14.65 16.14 25.25
C VAL A 38 -14.17 16.75 26.55
N ASP A 39 -13.63 15.90 27.43
CA ASP A 39 -13.11 16.38 28.70
C ASP A 39 -11.80 17.16 28.58
N SER A 40 -11.44 17.89 29.64
CA SER A 40 -10.27 18.77 29.63
C SER A 40 -8.94 18.03 29.51
N PHE A 41 -8.85 16.79 30.02
CA PHE A 41 -7.63 15.98 29.94
C PHE A 41 -7.39 15.51 28.49
N ASP A 42 -8.45 15.04 27.83
CA ASP A 42 -8.36 14.66 26.41
C ASP A 42 -8.02 15.86 25.52
N LYS A 43 -8.62 17.04 25.79
CA LYS A 43 -8.30 18.28 25.06
C LYS A 43 -6.82 18.64 25.17
N GLU A 44 -6.22 18.42 26.31
CA GLU A 44 -4.79 18.70 26.49
C GLU A 44 -3.92 17.75 25.68
N ILE A 45 -4.25 16.44 25.65
CA ILE A 45 -3.56 15.47 24.80
C ILE A 45 -3.73 15.82 23.31
N VAL A 46 -4.93 16.22 22.89
CA VAL A 46 -5.21 16.66 21.51
C VAL A 46 -4.34 17.86 21.13
N LYS A 47 -4.18 18.86 22.02
CA LYS A 47 -3.29 20.01 21.77
C LYS A 47 -1.84 19.58 21.60
N GLN A 48 -1.34 18.70 22.47
CA GLN A 48 0.02 18.19 22.38
C GLN A 48 0.26 17.39 21.10
N LEU A 49 -0.71 16.57 20.66
CA LEU A 49 -0.65 15.85 19.38
C LEU A 49 -0.62 16.82 18.18
N ILE A 50 -1.44 17.87 18.20
CA ILE A 50 -1.45 18.92 17.17
C ILE A 50 -0.10 19.65 17.10
N GLN A 51 0.51 19.93 18.26
CA GLN A 51 1.80 20.64 18.37
C GLN A 51 3.01 19.74 18.11
N GLY A 52 2.82 18.42 18.05
CA GLY A 52 3.93 17.45 17.92
C GLY A 52 4.75 17.30 19.20
N THR A 53 4.19 17.65 20.36
CA THR A 53 4.85 17.60 21.69
C THR A 53 4.29 16.49 22.59
N ALA A 54 3.40 15.66 22.05
CA ALA A 54 2.80 14.54 22.78
C ALA A 54 3.85 13.50 23.21
N SER A 55 3.59 12.83 24.33
CA SER A 55 4.44 11.73 24.77
C SER A 55 4.40 10.55 23.77
N ALA A 56 5.43 9.70 23.78
CA ALA A 56 5.43 8.48 22.95
C ALA A 56 4.20 7.57 23.23
N LYS A 57 3.74 7.54 24.48
CA LYS A 57 2.51 6.81 24.86
C LYS A 57 1.28 7.41 24.19
N ASP A 58 1.13 8.73 24.22
CA ASP A 58 -0.03 9.42 23.63
C ASP A 58 -0.01 9.37 22.11
N THR A 59 1.17 9.44 21.50
CA THR A 59 1.37 9.23 20.06
C THR A 59 0.92 7.83 19.64
N LYS A 60 1.34 6.79 20.36
CA LYS A 60 0.90 5.40 20.11
C LYS A 60 -0.60 5.21 20.30
N GLY A 61 -1.20 5.90 21.28
CA GLY A 61 -2.63 5.85 21.58
C GLY A 61 -3.49 6.77 20.72
N SER A 62 -2.91 7.56 19.82
CA SER A 62 -3.60 8.66 19.13
C SER A 62 -4.80 8.20 18.29
N LEU A 63 -4.72 7.11 17.54
CA LEU A 63 -5.85 6.62 16.75
C LEU A 63 -7.01 6.11 17.63
N MET A 64 -6.70 5.43 18.74
CA MET A 64 -7.70 5.01 19.70
C MET A 64 -8.40 6.21 20.33
N LEU A 65 -7.63 7.24 20.72
CA LEU A 65 -8.17 8.48 21.26
C LEU A 65 -9.08 9.17 20.24
N LEU A 66 -8.62 9.35 19.01
CA LEU A 66 -9.39 10.04 17.98
C LEU A 66 -10.71 9.35 17.66
N THR A 67 -10.70 8.02 17.50
CA THR A 67 -11.94 7.25 17.25
C THR A 67 -12.92 7.41 18.40
N ARG A 68 -12.45 7.37 19.65
CA ARG A 68 -13.28 7.58 20.85
C ARG A 68 -13.88 8.98 20.87
N LEU A 69 -13.09 10.03 20.65
CA LEU A 69 -13.56 11.41 20.65
C LEU A 69 -14.59 11.68 19.52
N MET A 70 -14.38 11.13 18.35
CA MET A 70 -15.32 11.23 17.24
C MET A 70 -16.64 10.50 17.55
N TYR A 71 -16.57 9.33 18.16
CA TYR A 71 -17.76 8.61 18.60
C TYR A 71 -18.55 9.42 19.65
N GLN A 72 -17.87 10.00 20.63
CA GLN A 72 -18.49 10.88 21.63
C GLN A 72 -19.16 12.10 20.98
N GLN A 73 -18.48 12.69 20.00
CA GLN A 73 -18.96 13.89 19.32
C GLN A 73 -20.22 13.61 18.50
N TYR A 74 -20.21 12.56 17.69
CA TYR A 74 -21.26 12.31 16.70
C TYR A 74 -22.27 11.25 17.11
N GLY A 75 -22.02 10.47 18.15
CA GLY A 75 -22.86 9.35 18.57
C GLY A 75 -22.96 8.23 17.52
N LYS A 76 -21.98 8.14 16.62
CA LYS A 76 -21.92 7.15 15.54
C LYS A 76 -20.56 6.44 15.54
N PRO A 77 -20.53 5.12 15.32
CA PRO A 77 -19.28 4.41 15.19
C PRO A 77 -18.43 4.93 14.03
N VAL A 78 -17.12 4.88 14.21
CA VAL A 78 -16.13 5.42 13.26
C VAL A 78 -15.73 4.35 12.26
N ILE A 79 -15.55 4.71 11.00
CA ILE A 79 -14.87 3.93 9.98
C ILE A 79 -13.43 4.44 9.92
N LEU A 80 -12.45 3.54 10.07
CA LEU A 80 -11.03 3.86 10.01
C LEU A 80 -10.43 3.35 8.69
N LEU A 81 -9.88 4.26 7.90
CA LEU A 81 -9.19 3.95 6.65
C LEU A 81 -7.72 4.33 6.79
N ILE A 82 -6.83 3.36 6.66
CA ILE A 82 -5.37 3.55 6.72
C ILE A 82 -4.79 3.08 5.39
N ASP A 83 -4.15 4.00 4.68
CA ASP A 83 -3.50 3.73 3.41
C ASP A 83 -1.97 3.70 3.59
N GLU A 84 -1.31 2.80 2.86
CA GLU A 84 0.16 2.65 2.85
C GLU A 84 0.76 2.46 4.27
N TYR A 85 0.15 1.57 5.07
CA TYR A 85 0.57 1.34 6.46
C TYR A 85 2.02 0.84 6.59
N ASP A 86 2.56 0.24 5.56
CA ASP A 86 3.90 -0.36 5.51
C ASP A 86 5.01 0.64 5.14
N VAL A 87 4.69 1.78 4.54
CA VAL A 87 5.69 2.78 4.10
C VAL A 87 6.57 3.29 5.24
N PRO A 88 6.07 3.66 6.44
CA PRO A 88 6.93 4.06 7.55
C PRO A 88 7.91 2.96 7.98
N VAL A 89 7.48 1.70 7.93
CA VAL A 89 8.27 0.54 8.32
C VAL A 89 9.35 0.25 7.27
N ALA A 90 9.02 0.34 5.99
CA ALA A 90 9.98 0.21 4.89
C ALA A 90 11.11 1.23 5.00
N LYS A 91 10.76 2.50 5.23
CA LYS A 91 11.73 3.59 5.43
C LYS A 91 12.59 3.37 6.67
N ALA A 92 11.99 2.94 7.77
CA ALA A 92 12.70 2.65 9.02
C ALA A 92 13.73 1.53 8.84
N ASN A 93 13.38 0.49 8.08
CA ASN A 93 14.32 -0.58 7.75
C ASN A 93 15.55 -0.06 6.99
N SER A 94 15.32 0.77 5.95
CA SER A 94 16.40 1.37 5.16
C SER A 94 17.29 2.32 5.97
N ASN A 95 16.78 2.92 7.06
CA ASN A 95 17.47 3.91 7.88
C ASN A 95 17.95 3.39 9.24
N GLY A 96 17.73 2.09 9.55
CA GLY A 96 18.31 1.42 10.73
C GLY A 96 17.57 1.65 12.05
N TYR A 97 16.29 2.05 12.05
CA TYR A 97 15.43 2.18 13.25
C TYR A 97 14.12 1.38 13.12
N TYR A 98 14.21 0.21 12.51
CA TYR A 98 13.07 -0.68 12.21
C TYR A 98 12.27 -1.05 13.46
N GLU A 99 12.94 -1.47 14.54
CA GLU A 99 12.28 -1.90 15.78
C GLU A 99 11.51 -0.78 16.48
N GLU A 100 12.07 0.44 16.48
CA GLU A 100 11.40 1.60 17.06
C GLU A 100 10.12 1.95 16.29
N MET A 101 10.17 1.88 14.96
CA MET A 101 9.01 2.15 14.12
C MET A 101 7.93 1.06 14.30
N LEU A 102 8.33 -0.22 14.36
CA LEU A 102 7.42 -1.32 14.64
C LEU A 102 6.67 -1.11 15.98
N ASP A 103 7.38 -0.66 17.01
CA ASP A 103 6.78 -0.42 18.33
C ASP A 103 5.74 0.72 18.27
N VAL A 104 5.99 1.77 17.50
CA VAL A 104 5.00 2.85 17.30
C VAL A 104 3.80 2.35 16.49
N MET A 105 4.05 1.63 15.39
CA MET A 105 2.98 1.07 14.55
C MET A 105 2.11 0.07 15.31
N LYS A 106 2.71 -0.80 16.13
CA LYS A 106 1.96 -1.69 17.04
C LYS A 106 1.03 -0.89 17.96
N GLY A 107 1.53 0.20 18.52
CA GLY A 107 0.74 1.09 19.37
C GLY A 107 -0.46 1.70 18.64
N LEU A 108 -0.26 2.23 17.43
CA LEU A 108 -1.33 2.78 16.62
C LEU A 108 -2.39 1.73 16.23
N MET A 109 -1.95 0.52 15.87
CA MET A 109 -2.85 -0.58 15.50
C MET A 109 -3.65 -1.15 16.68
N GLN A 110 -3.32 -0.83 17.94
CA GLN A 110 -4.20 -1.13 19.09
C GLN A 110 -5.60 -0.51 18.94
N ALA A 111 -5.76 0.55 18.15
CA ALA A 111 -7.06 1.12 17.83
C ALA A 111 -8.02 0.14 17.13
N LEU A 112 -7.50 -0.95 16.57
CA LEU A 112 -8.29 -2.01 15.91
C LEU A 112 -8.82 -3.05 16.90
N LYS A 113 -8.28 -3.07 18.12
CA LYS A 113 -8.60 -4.09 19.12
C LYS A 113 -9.56 -3.54 20.18
N ASP A 114 -10.61 -4.29 20.47
CA ASP A 114 -11.56 -4.01 21.56
C ASP A 114 -12.08 -2.55 21.58
N ASN A 115 -12.14 -1.91 20.42
CA ASN A 115 -12.52 -0.52 20.27
C ASN A 115 -14.02 -0.38 19.97
N GLN A 116 -14.81 -0.09 20.99
CA GLN A 116 -16.26 0.08 20.86
C GLN A 116 -16.67 1.29 20.00
N ALA A 117 -15.77 2.24 19.78
CA ALA A 117 -16.00 3.38 18.92
C ALA A 117 -15.80 3.06 17.43
N LEU A 118 -15.21 1.92 17.11
CA LEU A 118 -14.90 1.52 15.74
C LEU A 118 -16.01 0.64 15.15
N CYS A 119 -16.50 0.98 13.96
CA CYS A 119 -17.45 0.16 13.19
C CYS A 119 -16.67 -0.95 12.43
N PHE A 120 -15.74 -0.53 11.61
CA PHE A 120 -14.77 -1.37 10.92
C PHE A 120 -13.56 -0.56 10.48
N ALA A 121 -12.50 -1.25 10.06
CA ALA A 121 -11.32 -0.63 9.49
C ALA A 121 -10.94 -1.29 8.16
N VAL A 122 -10.40 -0.49 7.23
CA VAL A 122 -9.72 -0.97 6.02
C VAL A 122 -8.30 -0.45 6.06
N ILE A 123 -7.36 -1.36 5.83
CA ILE A 123 -5.92 -1.06 5.87
C ILE A 123 -5.31 -1.56 4.57
N THR A 124 -4.59 -0.70 3.87
CA THR A 124 -3.90 -1.06 2.62
C THR A 124 -2.40 -0.85 2.75
N GLY A 125 -1.64 -1.62 1.99
CA GLY A 125 -0.18 -1.55 1.90
C GLY A 125 0.34 -2.45 0.80
N CYS A 126 1.62 -2.28 0.42
CA CYS A 126 2.26 -3.09 -0.61
C CYS A 126 2.68 -4.47 -0.09
N LEU A 127 3.17 -4.54 1.14
CA LEU A 127 3.61 -5.79 1.75
C LEU A 127 2.79 -6.11 2.99
N LYS A 128 2.46 -7.39 3.14
CA LYS A 128 1.90 -7.93 4.36
C LYS A 128 3.00 -8.01 5.41
N ILE A 129 3.33 -6.89 6.05
CA ILE A 129 4.30 -6.87 7.13
C ILE A 129 3.79 -7.84 8.20
N ALA A 130 4.59 -8.87 8.46
CA ALA A 130 4.21 -10.11 9.12
C ALA A 130 3.19 -9.92 10.22
N LYS A 131 2.18 -10.79 10.22
CA LYS A 131 1.14 -10.92 11.27
C LYS A 131 1.70 -10.84 12.69
N GLU A 132 2.94 -11.24 12.88
CA GLU A 132 3.57 -11.38 14.20
C GLU A 132 4.08 -10.08 14.79
N SER A 133 4.31 -9.03 13.99
CA SER A 133 4.89 -7.81 14.55
C SER A 133 3.88 -6.67 14.77
N ILE A 134 3.14 -6.25 13.75
CA ILE A 134 2.24 -5.08 13.86
C ILE A 134 0.84 -5.48 14.33
N PHE A 135 0.34 -6.60 13.85
CA PHE A 135 -1.02 -7.08 14.13
C PHE A 135 -1.10 -8.16 15.21
N THR A 136 -0.04 -8.32 16.00
CA THR A 136 -0.04 -9.29 17.12
C THR A 136 -1.17 -8.98 18.08
N GLY A 137 -2.04 -9.98 18.29
CA GLY A 137 -3.20 -9.86 19.18
C GLY A 137 -4.46 -9.27 18.55
N THR A 138 -4.47 -8.95 17.26
CA THR A 138 -5.69 -8.64 16.50
C THR A 138 -6.13 -9.91 15.75
N ASN A 139 -7.13 -10.60 16.28
CA ASN A 139 -7.60 -11.87 15.70
C ASN A 139 -8.82 -11.71 14.77
N ASN A 140 -9.28 -10.48 14.58
CA ASN A 140 -10.56 -10.16 13.99
C ASN A 140 -10.44 -9.44 12.64
N PHE A 141 -9.31 -9.55 11.93
CA PHE A 141 -9.19 -9.02 10.58
C PHE A 141 -8.87 -10.10 9.54
N ILE A 142 -9.33 -9.85 8.33
CA ILE A 142 -9.08 -10.67 7.16
C ILE A 142 -8.03 -9.93 6.34
N SER A 143 -7.03 -10.67 5.86
CA SER A 143 -5.98 -10.12 5.00
C SER A 143 -6.11 -10.76 3.63
N ASP A 144 -6.28 -9.94 2.60
CA ASP A 144 -6.28 -10.33 1.21
C ASP A 144 -5.08 -9.75 0.50
N THR A 145 -4.56 -10.48 -0.47
CA THR A 145 -3.42 -10.12 -1.31
C THR A 145 -3.80 -10.26 -2.78
N ILE A 146 -2.93 -9.85 -3.67
CA ILE A 146 -3.11 -10.04 -5.12
C ILE A 146 -3.16 -11.52 -5.55
N THR A 147 -2.80 -12.44 -4.65
CA THR A 147 -2.87 -13.90 -4.88
C THR A 147 -4.22 -14.50 -4.48
N ASP A 148 -5.00 -13.79 -3.67
CA ASP A 148 -6.32 -14.22 -3.23
C ASP A 148 -7.36 -14.00 -4.34
N SER A 149 -8.43 -14.81 -4.36
CA SER A 149 -9.54 -14.64 -5.32
C SER A 149 -10.53 -13.56 -4.89
N ARG A 150 -10.45 -13.05 -3.67
CA ARG A 150 -11.34 -12.05 -3.13
C ARG A 150 -10.77 -10.65 -3.34
N LEU A 151 -11.55 -9.72 -3.87
CA LEU A 151 -11.23 -8.30 -4.06
C LEU A 151 -10.13 -8.00 -5.10
N ASN A 152 -9.61 -8.97 -5.83
CA ASN A 152 -8.55 -8.76 -6.80
C ASN A 152 -8.98 -7.87 -7.98
N GLU A 153 -10.26 -7.84 -8.35
CA GLU A 153 -10.84 -6.92 -9.34
C GLU A 153 -10.74 -5.43 -8.92
N TYR A 154 -10.51 -5.15 -7.64
CA TYR A 154 -10.42 -3.77 -7.13
C TYR A 154 -8.99 -3.23 -7.00
N PHE A 155 -7.97 -4.04 -7.31
CA PHE A 155 -6.57 -3.58 -7.28
C PHE A 155 -6.15 -2.76 -8.51
N GLY A 156 -7.00 -2.67 -9.52
CA GLY A 156 -6.79 -1.90 -10.74
C GLY A 156 -8.11 -1.67 -11.46
N PHE A 157 -8.07 -1.17 -12.69
CA PHE A 157 -9.27 -1.13 -13.51
C PHE A 157 -9.46 -2.45 -14.25
N VAL A 158 -10.68 -3.00 -14.20
CA VAL A 158 -11.06 -4.13 -15.04
C VAL A 158 -11.48 -3.65 -16.45
N GLN A 159 -11.52 -4.56 -17.42
CA GLN A 159 -11.82 -4.22 -18.83
C GLN A 159 -13.12 -3.43 -18.97
N SER A 160 -14.19 -3.81 -18.26
CA SER A 160 -15.49 -3.11 -18.33
C SER A 160 -15.45 -1.66 -17.84
N GLU A 161 -14.59 -1.37 -16.84
CA GLU A 161 -14.39 -0.02 -16.34
C GLU A 161 -13.59 0.81 -17.34
N VAL A 162 -12.53 0.23 -17.94
CA VAL A 162 -11.75 0.89 -18.99
C VAL A 162 -12.65 1.20 -20.20
N ASP A 163 -13.46 0.27 -20.65
CA ASP A 163 -14.40 0.48 -21.76
C ASP A 163 -15.37 1.62 -21.46
N GLN A 164 -15.89 1.70 -20.24
CA GLN A 164 -16.78 2.79 -19.83
C GLN A 164 -16.05 4.14 -19.80
N ILE A 165 -14.86 4.18 -19.23
CA ILE A 165 -14.02 5.40 -19.17
C ILE A 165 -13.70 5.91 -20.58
N LEU A 166 -13.32 5.02 -21.51
CA LEU A 166 -13.03 5.38 -22.89
C LEU A 166 -14.25 5.90 -23.64
N LYS A 167 -15.42 5.32 -23.37
CA LYS A 167 -16.69 5.78 -23.93
C LYS A 167 -17.05 7.17 -23.41
N ASP A 168 -16.91 7.40 -22.11
CA ASP A 168 -17.22 8.67 -21.48
C ASP A 168 -16.25 9.78 -21.91
N ALA A 169 -15.00 9.42 -22.24
CA ALA A 169 -13.99 10.33 -22.78
C ALA A 169 -14.05 10.52 -24.29
N ASP A 170 -14.94 9.81 -25.03
CA ASP A 170 -15.08 9.81 -26.48
C ASP A 170 -13.78 9.43 -27.22
N VAL A 171 -13.05 8.42 -26.71
CA VAL A 171 -11.77 7.93 -27.25
C VAL A 171 -11.72 6.40 -27.41
N LEU A 172 -12.83 5.80 -27.77
CA LEU A 172 -12.93 4.34 -27.98
C LEU A 172 -11.96 3.82 -29.06
N ASP A 173 -11.53 4.65 -29.99
CA ASP A 173 -10.53 4.32 -30.99
C ASP A 173 -9.13 4.05 -30.40
N LYS A 174 -8.91 4.36 -29.14
CA LYS A 174 -7.67 4.10 -28.39
C LYS A 174 -7.71 2.79 -27.58
N ALA A 175 -8.80 2.05 -27.56
CA ALA A 175 -8.98 0.87 -26.70
C ALA A 175 -7.86 -0.16 -26.91
N GLU A 176 -7.52 -0.50 -28.16
CA GLU A 176 -6.46 -1.46 -28.46
C GLU A 176 -5.09 -1.00 -27.96
N SER A 177 -4.73 0.27 -28.20
CA SER A 177 -3.48 0.83 -27.68
C SER A 177 -3.40 0.84 -26.15
N ILE A 178 -4.51 1.13 -25.49
CA ILE A 178 -4.59 1.11 -24.03
C ILE A 178 -4.44 -0.30 -23.50
N ARG A 179 -5.08 -1.27 -24.13
CA ARG A 179 -4.95 -2.68 -23.80
C ARG A 179 -3.51 -3.16 -23.97
N GLU A 180 -2.91 -2.90 -25.14
CA GLU A 180 -1.53 -3.31 -25.42
C GLU A 180 -0.51 -2.74 -24.42
N TRP A 181 -0.70 -1.51 -23.96
CA TRP A 181 0.27 -0.81 -23.13
C TRP A 181 0.03 -0.91 -21.62
N TYR A 182 -1.22 -1.06 -21.17
CA TYR A 182 -1.58 -0.89 -19.76
C TYR A 182 -2.35 -2.07 -19.16
N ASP A 183 -2.75 -3.07 -19.94
CA ASP A 183 -3.28 -4.34 -19.47
C ASP A 183 -2.12 -5.30 -19.14
N GLY A 184 -1.49 -5.05 -17.99
CA GLY A 184 -0.24 -5.71 -17.65
C GLY A 184 -0.29 -6.61 -16.43
N TYR A 185 -1.39 -6.68 -15.68
CA TYR A 185 -1.48 -7.44 -14.46
C TYR A 185 -2.57 -8.51 -14.53
N HIS A 186 -2.24 -9.69 -13.99
CA HIS A 186 -3.18 -10.78 -13.81
C HIS A 186 -3.24 -11.14 -12.31
N PHE A 187 -4.34 -10.76 -11.65
CA PHE A 187 -4.56 -10.97 -10.22
C PHE A 187 -5.73 -11.93 -10.01
N GLY A 188 -5.45 -13.11 -9.43
CA GLY A 188 -6.46 -14.17 -9.32
C GLY A 188 -7.03 -14.54 -10.67
N ASP A 189 -8.28 -14.20 -10.90
CA ASP A 189 -9.02 -14.51 -12.14
C ASP A 189 -9.23 -13.27 -13.04
N PHE A 190 -8.65 -12.12 -12.69
CA PHE A 190 -8.88 -10.85 -13.38
C PHE A 190 -7.62 -10.28 -14.02
N ASP A 191 -7.77 -9.84 -15.26
CA ASP A 191 -6.83 -8.93 -15.89
C ASP A 191 -7.16 -7.51 -15.45
N VAL A 192 -6.15 -6.79 -14.97
CA VAL A 192 -6.33 -5.43 -14.46
C VAL A 192 -5.31 -4.47 -15.07
N TYR A 193 -5.81 -3.30 -15.39
CA TYR A 193 -5.03 -2.19 -15.90
C TYR A 193 -4.47 -1.35 -14.77
N CYS A 194 -3.28 -0.78 -14.95
CA CYS A 194 -2.75 0.22 -14.03
C CYS A 194 -3.58 1.51 -14.13
N PRO A 195 -4.33 1.92 -13.10
CA PRO A 195 -5.18 3.12 -13.17
C PRO A 195 -4.39 4.39 -13.44
N TRP A 196 -3.18 4.51 -12.88
CA TRP A 196 -2.30 5.65 -13.09
C TRP A 196 -1.95 5.86 -14.55
N ASP A 197 -1.54 4.80 -15.25
CA ASP A 197 -1.15 4.88 -16.65
C ASP A 197 -2.35 5.22 -17.55
N VAL A 198 -3.50 4.53 -17.34
CA VAL A 198 -4.73 4.78 -18.08
C VAL A 198 -5.17 6.23 -17.93
N MET A 199 -5.26 6.74 -16.71
CA MET A 199 -5.76 8.09 -16.44
C MET A 199 -4.80 9.17 -16.96
N ASN A 200 -3.49 8.99 -16.85
CA ASN A 200 -2.51 9.94 -17.40
C ASN A 200 -2.52 9.95 -18.93
N TYR A 201 -2.69 8.80 -19.57
CA TYR A 201 -2.81 8.76 -21.02
C TYR A 201 -4.09 9.47 -21.50
N LEU A 202 -5.20 9.26 -20.82
CA LEU A 202 -6.44 10.00 -21.11
C LEU A 202 -6.29 11.51 -20.94
N LEU A 203 -5.62 11.94 -19.89
CA LEU A 203 -5.32 13.36 -19.67
C LEU A 203 -4.45 13.94 -20.81
N GLU A 204 -3.48 13.17 -21.30
CA GLU A 204 -2.66 13.58 -22.42
C GLU A 204 -3.45 13.62 -23.74
N LEU A 205 -4.36 12.66 -23.97
CA LEU A 205 -5.24 12.67 -25.13
C LEU A 205 -6.19 13.88 -25.18
N GLN A 206 -6.61 14.39 -24.03
CA GLN A 206 -7.39 15.64 -23.97
C GLN A 206 -6.60 16.84 -24.47
N ARG A 207 -5.28 16.85 -24.24
CA ARG A 207 -4.38 17.93 -24.68
C ARG A 207 -3.92 17.74 -26.12
N ASN A 208 -3.66 16.50 -26.49
CA ASN A 208 -3.18 16.10 -27.80
C ASN A 208 -3.86 14.78 -28.25
N PRO A 209 -4.92 14.85 -29.07
CA PRO A 209 -5.64 13.66 -29.54
C PRO A 209 -4.79 12.65 -30.34
N LYS A 210 -3.59 13.05 -30.76
CA LYS A 210 -2.63 12.19 -31.48
C LYS A 210 -1.52 11.66 -30.57
N ALA A 211 -1.61 11.86 -29.25
CA ALA A 211 -0.63 11.35 -28.31
C ALA A 211 -0.49 9.83 -28.44
N LYS A 212 0.76 9.36 -28.31
CA LYS A 212 1.06 7.91 -28.24
C LYS A 212 1.13 7.50 -26.77
N PRO A 213 0.75 6.27 -26.44
CA PRO A 213 0.90 5.76 -25.09
C PRO A 213 2.38 5.69 -24.71
N VAL A 214 2.64 5.94 -23.43
CA VAL A 214 3.96 5.83 -22.80
C VAL A 214 3.79 5.26 -21.40
N SER A 215 4.83 4.70 -20.80
CA SER A 215 4.77 4.26 -19.39
C SER A 215 4.85 5.49 -18.46
N TYR A 216 3.72 5.86 -17.88
CA TYR A 216 3.62 6.98 -16.93
C TYR A 216 4.07 6.57 -15.52
N TRP A 217 4.04 5.26 -15.21
CA TRP A 217 4.50 4.74 -13.92
C TRP A 217 6.02 4.76 -13.77
N LYS A 218 6.75 4.81 -14.89
CA LYS A 218 8.22 4.84 -14.92
C LYS A 218 8.75 6.06 -14.15
N ASN A 219 9.64 5.81 -13.19
CA ASN A 219 10.27 6.82 -12.32
C ASN A 219 9.33 7.47 -11.27
N THR A 220 8.16 6.92 -11.00
CA THR A 220 7.26 7.43 -9.96
C THR A 220 7.52 6.80 -8.59
N SER A 221 8.19 5.66 -8.53
CA SER A 221 8.52 4.94 -7.28
C SER A 221 10.02 5.00 -6.99
N ASP A 222 10.35 4.94 -5.68
CA ASP A 222 11.74 4.74 -5.25
C ASP A 222 12.16 3.29 -5.53
N ASN A 223 12.99 3.12 -6.56
CA ASN A 223 13.53 1.82 -6.95
C ASN A 223 14.70 1.35 -6.05
N ALA A 224 14.93 1.99 -4.90
CA ALA A 224 16.05 1.68 -4.01
C ALA A 224 16.04 0.22 -3.56
N VAL A 225 14.87 -0.30 -3.25
CA VAL A 225 14.70 -1.70 -2.83
C VAL A 225 15.13 -2.65 -3.94
N ILE A 226 14.70 -2.41 -5.19
CA ILE A 226 15.07 -3.25 -6.33
C ILE A 226 16.55 -3.16 -6.64
N ARG A 227 17.13 -1.96 -6.60
CA ARG A 227 18.58 -1.78 -6.78
C ARG A 227 19.38 -2.57 -5.76
N SER A 228 18.98 -2.52 -4.50
CA SER A 228 19.66 -3.28 -3.44
C SER A 228 19.63 -4.79 -3.67
N PHE A 229 18.60 -5.32 -4.34
CA PHE A 229 18.51 -6.73 -4.72
C PHE A 229 19.35 -7.07 -5.94
N ILE A 230 19.39 -6.21 -6.96
CA ILE A 230 20.19 -6.41 -8.17
C ILE A 230 21.68 -6.43 -7.81
N ASP A 231 22.11 -5.58 -6.89
CA ASP A 231 23.47 -5.53 -6.39
C ASP A 231 23.88 -6.82 -5.62
N TYR A 232 22.90 -7.55 -5.09
CA TYR A 232 23.07 -8.83 -4.40
C TYR A 232 22.96 -10.06 -5.33
N ALA A 233 22.60 -9.85 -6.61
CA ALA A 233 22.25 -10.91 -7.56
C ALA A 233 23.45 -11.75 -7.98
N GLY A 234 23.43 -13.03 -7.65
CA GLY A 234 24.33 -14.05 -8.24
C GLY A 234 23.95 -14.38 -9.69
N SER A 235 24.80 -15.14 -10.37
CA SER A 235 24.63 -15.54 -11.79
C SER A 235 23.28 -16.21 -12.11
N ASN A 236 22.67 -16.90 -11.15
CA ASN A 236 21.36 -17.56 -11.32
C ASN A 236 20.22 -16.56 -11.45
N ILE A 237 20.26 -15.48 -10.66
CA ILE A 237 19.26 -14.40 -10.71
C ILE A 237 19.36 -13.66 -12.04
N THR A 238 20.56 -13.40 -12.53
CA THR A 238 20.79 -12.73 -13.82
C THR A 238 20.14 -13.50 -14.98
N GLY A 239 20.35 -14.84 -15.06
CA GLY A 239 19.73 -15.66 -16.12
C GLY A 239 18.19 -15.66 -16.08
N LYS A 240 17.58 -15.66 -14.88
CA LYS A 240 16.13 -15.55 -14.73
C LYS A 240 15.62 -14.15 -15.14
N LEU A 241 16.34 -13.09 -14.77
CA LEU A 241 16.00 -11.73 -15.20
C LEU A 241 16.08 -11.57 -16.72
N GLU A 242 17.12 -12.13 -17.36
CA GLU A 242 17.24 -12.14 -18.82
C GLU A 242 16.06 -12.86 -19.48
N THR A 243 15.63 -14.00 -18.92
CA THR A 243 14.44 -14.72 -19.40
C THR A 243 13.19 -13.86 -19.31
N LEU A 244 12.95 -13.20 -18.19
CA LEU A 244 11.80 -12.32 -18.01
C LEU A 244 11.84 -11.08 -18.93
N LEU A 245 13.01 -10.45 -19.09
CA LEU A 245 13.20 -9.31 -19.98
C LEU A 245 13.01 -9.66 -21.46
N ALA A 246 13.25 -10.94 -21.81
CA ALA A 246 12.98 -11.48 -23.14
C ALA A 246 11.48 -11.86 -23.34
N GLY A 247 10.60 -11.59 -22.38
CA GLY A 247 9.18 -11.93 -22.42
C GLY A 247 8.88 -13.38 -22.06
N GLY A 248 9.84 -14.10 -21.48
CA GLY A 248 9.64 -15.46 -20.98
C GLY A 248 9.07 -15.49 -19.57
N THR A 249 8.87 -16.73 -19.07
CA THR A 249 8.35 -16.97 -17.72
C THR A 249 9.36 -17.76 -16.89
N ILE A 250 9.31 -17.60 -15.57
CA ILE A 250 10.09 -18.40 -14.61
C ILE A 250 9.12 -19.06 -13.62
N VAL A 251 9.52 -20.22 -13.09
CA VAL A 251 8.78 -20.89 -12.00
C VAL A 251 9.47 -20.53 -10.71
N GLN A 252 8.72 -19.91 -9.79
CA GLN A 252 9.27 -19.47 -8.53
C GLN A 252 8.21 -19.60 -7.42
N ARG A 253 8.64 -20.04 -6.22
CA ARG A 253 7.77 -20.02 -5.05
C ARG A 253 7.61 -18.60 -4.55
N VAL A 254 6.38 -18.17 -4.33
CA VAL A 254 6.05 -16.87 -3.72
C VAL A 254 5.79 -17.07 -2.23
N ASP A 255 6.48 -16.30 -1.39
CA ASP A 255 6.22 -16.19 0.04
C ASP A 255 5.45 -14.89 0.33
N GLU A 256 4.18 -15.02 0.67
CA GLU A 256 3.30 -13.89 0.98
C GLU A 256 3.52 -13.31 2.39
N ASN A 257 4.27 -14.01 3.24
CA ASN A 257 4.56 -13.55 4.61
C ASN A 257 5.93 -12.88 4.72
N LEU A 258 6.39 -12.30 3.63
CA LEU A 258 7.67 -11.61 3.55
C LEU A 258 7.70 -10.43 4.52
N THR A 259 8.80 -10.29 5.27
CA THR A 259 9.08 -9.14 6.13
C THR A 259 10.30 -8.38 5.63
N TYR A 260 10.39 -7.10 5.97
CA TYR A 260 11.54 -6.28 5.55
C TYR A 260 12.88 -6.83 6.08
N ASP A 261 12.92 -7.45 7.26
CA ASP A 261 14.14 -8.04 7.83
C ASP A 261 14.70 -9.20 7.01
N TYR A 262 13.86 -9.93 6.30
CA TYR A 262 14.23 -11.11 5.53
C TYR A 262 14.38 -10.87 4.03
N LEU A 263 14.20 -9.63 3.57
CA LEU A 263 14.23 -9.31 2.14
C LEU A 263 15.51 -9.79 1.46
N HIS A 264 16.66 -9.63 2.10
CA HIS A 264 17.97 -10.00 1.55
C HIS A 264 18.43 -11.42 1.90
N SER A 265 17.59 -12.24 2.53
CA SER A 265 18.01 -13.53 3.07
C SER A 265 18.00 -14.68 2.05
N SER A 266 17.25 -14.55 0.95
CA SER A 266 17.19 -15.60 -0.07
C SER A 266 16.75 -15.07 -1.45
N GLU A 267 17.08 -15.87 -2.51
CA GLU A 267 16.60 -15.60 -3.87
C GLU A 267 15.04 -15.63 -3.96
N ASN A 268 14.41 -16.56 -3.22
CA ASN A 268 12.94 -16.64 -3.20
C ASN A 268 12.29 -15.34 -2.69
N ASN A 269 12.91 -14.69 -1.73
CA ASN A 269 12.40 -13.44 -1.16
C ASN A 269 12.45 -12.29 -2.17
N LEU A 270 13.49 -12.25 -3.01
CA LEU A 270 13.58 -11.32 -4.12
C LEU A 270 12.38 -11.47 -5.08
N TRP A 271 12.14 -12.69 -5.54
CA TRP A 271 11.06 -12.96 -6.50
C TRP A 271 9.69 -12.70 -5.91
N SER A 272 9.49 -13.11 -4.65
CA SER A 272 8.25 -12.82 -3.90
C SER A 272 8.00 -11.32 -3.79
N MET A 273 9.02 -10.56 -3.46
CA MET A 273 8.91 -9.11 -3.36
C MET A 273 8.57 -8.47 -4.71
N LEU A 274 9.29 -8.81 -5.78
CA LEU A 274 9.04 -8.28 -7.11
C LEU A 274 7.60 -8.56 -7.58
N TYR A 275 7.07 -9.74 -7.23
CA TYR A 275 5.69 -10.09 -7.54
C TYR A 275 4.70 -9.30 -6.67
N LEU A 276 4.85 -9.31 -5.35
CA LEU A 276 3.92 -8.65 -4.42
C LEU A 276 3.88 -7.12 -4.57
N THR A 277 4.98 -6.52 -5.04
CA THR A 277 5.06 -5.08 -5.30
C THR A 277 4.73 -4.68 -6.74
N GLY A 278 4.30 -5.64 -7.58
CA GLY A 278 3.80 -5.37 -8.93
C GLY A 278 4.88 -5.16 -10.01
N TYR A 279 6.14 -5.54 -9.76
CA TYR A 279 7.15 -5.56 -10.83
C TYR A 279 7.05 -6.81 -11.72
N LEU A 280 6.46 -7.87 -11.19
CA LEU A 280 6.15 -9.10 -11.91
C LEU A 280 4.66 -9.38 -11.80
N THR A 281 4.13 -10.10 -12.77
CA THR A 281 2.76 -10.59 -12.75
C THR A 281 2.73 -12.09 -13.00
N LYS A 282 1.62 -12.74 -12.65
CA LYS A 282 1.39 -14.13 -12.97
C LYS A 282 1.03 -14.23 -14.47
N PRO A 283 1.63 -15.15 -15.23
CA PRO A 283 1.24 -15.36 -16.62
C PRO A 283 -0.17 -15.97 -16.68
N ARG A 284 -0.89 -15.72 -17.78
CA ARG A 284 -2.16 -16.38 -18.08
C ARG A 284 -1.92 -17.84 -18.43
N GLU A 285 -2.93 -18.70 -18.26
CA GLU A 285 -2.80 -20.14 -18.60
C GLU A 285 -2.41 -20.37 -20.05
N GLU A 286 -2.86 -19.53 -20.97
CA GLU A 286 -2.54 -19.57 -22.39
C GLU A 286 -1.06 -19.27 -22.69
N ASP A 287 -0.37 -18.52 -21.81
CA ASP A 287 1.02 -18.08 -22.04
C ASP A 287 2.06 -19.20 -21.76
N TYR A 288 1.71 -20.21 -20.96
CA TYR A 288 2.67 -21.28 -20.60
C TYR A 288 2.27 -22.71 -21.04
N ASN A 289 1.27 -22.85 -21.96
CA ASN A 289 0.86 -24.14 -22.55
C ASN A 289 0.59 -25.26 -21.52
N GLY A 290 0.07 -24.94 -20.36
CA GLY A 290 -0.30 -25.92 -19.32
C GLY A 290 0.87 -26.71 -18.71
N LYS A 291 2.10 -26.29 -18.92
CA LYS A 291 3.28 -26.92 -18.31
C LYS A 291 3.70 -26.21 -17.04
N LEU A 292 2.87 -26.23 -16.02
CA LEU A 292 3.35 -26.13 -14.67
C LEU A 292 4.04 -27.46 -14.34
N ALA A 293 5.30 -27.41 -13.90
CA ALA A 293 5.97 -28.61 -13.41
C ALA A 293 5.15 -29.15 -12.22
N ASP A 294 4.72 -30.41 -12.31
CA ASP A 294 4.04 -31.11 -11.21
C ASP A 294 4.87 -30.94 -9.93
N GLY A 295 4.31 -30.29 -8.93
CA GLY A 295 4.86 -30.30 -7.59
C GLY A 295 5.27 -28.96 -6.96
N THR A 296 4.74 -27.83 -7.38
CA THR A 296 4.88 -26.54 -6.65
C THR A 296 3.58 -25.98 -6.18
#